data_37fb13fe76976a7db164516fd2a57e11
#
_entry.id   37fb13fe76976a7db164516fd2a57e11
#
_cell.length_a   1.000
_cell.length_b   1.000
_cell.length_c   1.000
_cell.angle_alpha   90.00
_cell.angle_beta   90.00
_cell.angle_gamma   90.00
#
_symmetry.space_group_name_H-M   'P 1'
#
loop_
_entity.id
_entity.type
_entity.pdbx_description
1 polymer ?
#
loop_
_entity_poly.entity_id
_entity_poly.type
_entity_poly.pdbx_seq_one_letter_code
_entity_poly.pdbx_strand_id
1 'polypeptide(L)'
;MAPIPVTLITGFLGAGKTTLVNELLRTPGPRRLGVLVNELGDVGIDGELMGEEADGVVELTSGCLCCSVRGELSDSLTSMARIEPPPDGIVVETTGLADPGPVIDTVAWLPDLLRLDALVTVADARTCLRLLDDPELGEARRQVELASTIVVSKSDL
;
A
#
# COMPACT_ATOMS: atom_id res chain seq x y z
N MET A 1 -13.80 18.89 5.29
CA MET A 1 -12.95 17.93 6.05
C MET A 1 -11.56 18.01 5.46
N ALA A 2 -10.50 17.89 6.25
CA ALA A 2 -9.14 17.85 5.66
C ALA A 2 -8.97 16.53 4.89
N PRO A 3 -8.23 16.51 3.74
CA PRO A 3 -7.96 15.29 3.01
C PRO A 3 -7.24 14.25 3.87
N ILE A 4 -7.66 12.99 3.79
CA ILE A 4 -7.09 11.90 4.58
C ILE A 4 -5.70 11.57 4.04
N PRO A 5 -4.67 11.48 4.91
CA PRO A 5 -3.32 11.12 4.49
C PRO A 5 -3.25 9.66 4.03
N VAL A 6 -2.60 9.43 2.89
CA VAL A 6 -2.35 8.10 2.32
C VAL A 6 -0.87 7.80 2.38
N THR A 7 -0.51 6.70 3.02
CA THR A 7 0.84 6.13 3.01
C THR A 7 0.87 4.94 2.07
N LEU A 8 1.69 5.01 1.05
CA LEU A 8 1.90 3.92 0.10
C LEU A 8 3.11 3.09 0.53
N ILE A 9 2.92 1.78 0.71
CA ILE A 9 3.99 0.83 1.02
C ILE A 9 4.27 0.00 -0.22
N THR A 10 5.48 0.10 -0.72
CA THR A 10 5.99 -0.64 -1.88
C THR A 10 7.33 -1.30 -1.57
N GLY A 11 7.90 -2.01 -2.53
CA GLY A 11 9.16 -2.72 -2.41
C GLY A 11 9.07 -4.08 -3.09
N PHE A 12 10.19 -4.64 -3.49
CA PHE A 12 10.23 -5.84 -4.32
C PHE A 12 9.66 -7.07 -3.60
N LEU A 13 9.46 -8.16 -4.36
CA LEU A 13 8.94 -9.43 -3.83
C LEU A 13 9.80 -9.93 -2.66
N GLY A 14 9.15 -10.34 -1.58
CA GLY A 14 9.81 -10.87 -0.39
C GLY A 14 10.56 -9.84 0.46
N ALA A 15 10.48 -8.54 0.15
CA ALA A 15 11.15 -7.50 0.93
C ALA A 15 10.60 -7.31 2.35
N GLY A 16 9.40 -7.82 2.66
CA GLY A 16 8.80 -7.73 3.99
C GLY A 16 7.71 -6.66 4.12
N LYS A 17 7.09 -6.23 3.02
CA LYS A 17 5.99 -5.23 3.02
C LYS A 17 4.84 -5.66 3.92
N THR A 18 4.29 -6.84 3.69
CA THR A 18 3.17 -7.39 4.47
C THR A 18 3.54 -7.56 5.96
N THR A 19 4.79 -7.89 6.26
CA THR A 19 5.28 -7.94 7.64
C THR A 19 5.24 -6.56 8.28
N LEU A 20 5.68 -5.53 7.57
CA LEU A 20 5.63 -4.15 8.03
C LEU A 20 4.18 -3.68 8.24
N VAL A 21 3.29 -3.96 7.28
CA VAL A 21 1.86 -3.62 7.38
C VAL A 21 1.25 -4.31 8.60
N ASN A 22 1.48 -5.61 8.77
CA ASN A 22 0.96 -6.35 9.91
C ASN A 22 1.47 -5.81 11.26
N GLU A 23 2.71 -5.35 11.32
CA GLU A 23 3.25 -4.75 12.54
C GLU A 23 2.63 -3.38 12.84
N LEU A 24 2.37 -2.58 11.80
CA LEU A 24 1.61 -1.34 11.94
C LEU A 24 0.18 -1.58 12.44
N LEU A 25 -0.46 -2.66 11.97
CA LEU A 25 -1.82 -3.03 12.40
C LEU A 25 -1.89 -3.54 13.84
N ARG A 26 -0.82 -4.20 14.32
CA ARG A 26 -0.74 -4.65 15.72
C ARG A 26 -0.55 -3.51 16.70
N THR A 27 0.02 -2.40 16.26
CA THR A 27 0.34 -1.24 17.10
C THR A 27 -0.14 0.07 16.47
N PRO A 28 -1.45 0.20 16.14
CA PRO A 28 -1.95 1.37 15.43
C PRO A 28 -1.90 2.66 16.27
N GLY A 29 -1.62 2.53 17.57
CA GLY A 29 -1.73 3.62 18.51
C GLY A 29 -3.19 4.10 18.65
N PRO A 30 -3.41 5.39 18.97
CA PRO A 30 -4.76 5.94 19.10
C PRO A 30 -5.42 6.27 17.75
N ARG A 31 -4.82 5.91 16.62
CA ARG A 31 -5.29 6.28 15.27
C ARG A 31 -6.10 5.14 14.66
N ARG A 32 -7.18 5.51 14.00
CA ARG A 32 -7.95 4.60 13.15
C ARG A 32 -7.33 4.56 11.77
N LEU A 33 -6.83 3.40 11.35
CA LEU A 33 -6.19 3.21 10.04
C LEU A 33 -7.10 2.42 9.10
N GLY A 34 -7.25 2.92 7.88
CA GLY A 34 -7.74 2.13 6.75
C GLY A 34 -6.57 1.39 6.11
N VAL A 35 -6.75 0.13 5.74
CA VAL A 35 -5.70 -0.65 5.07
C VAL A 35 -6.25 -1.27 3.79
N LEU A 36 -5.54 -1.05 2.71
CA LEU A 36 -5.82 -1.63 1.40
C LEU A 36 -4.61 -2.48 0.98
N VAL A 37 -4.81 -3.80 0.95
CA VAL A 37 -3.76 -4.74 0.52
C VAL A 37 -4.06 -5.16 -0.91
N ASN A 38 -3.08 -4.99 -1.79
CA ASN A 38 -3.15 -5.37 -3.19
C ASN A 38 -2.24 -6.57 -3.44
N GLU A 39 -2.79 -7.79 -3.45
CA GLU A 39 -2.06 -9.00 -3.79
C GLU A 39 -2.32 -9.42 -5.25
N LEU A 40 -1.23 -9.59 -6.02
CA LEU A 40 -1.22 -10.34 -7.27
C LEU A 40 -1.09 -11.83 -6.92
N GLY A 41 -2.18 -12.54 -6.80
CA GLY A 41 -2.13 -13.98 -6.60
C GLY A 41 -3.51 -14.61 -6.62
N ASP A 42 -3.65 -15.69 -7.41
CA ASP A 42 -4.77 -16.62 -7.40
C ASP A 42 -4.92 -17.26 -6.02
N VAL A 43 -5.58 -16.59 -5.12
CA VAL A 43 -6.29 -17.23 -4.01
C VAL A 43 -7.66 -16.57 -3.98
N GLY A 44 -8.61 -17.23 -4.66
CA GLY A 44 -10.02 -16.95 -4.48
C GLY A 44 -10.37 -17.19 -3.03
N ILE A 45 -10.44 -16.13 -2.27
CA ILE A 45 -11.29 -16.07 -1.09
C ILE A 45 -12.50 -15.30 -1.59
N ASP A 46 -13.63 -15.98 -1.58
CA ASP A 46 -14.93 -15.48 -2.02
C ASP A 46 -15.15 -14.07 -1.51
N GLY A 47 -15.39 -13.15 -2.46
CA GLY A 47 -15.56 -11.74 -2.18
C GLY A 47 -16.74 -11.44 -1.27
N GLU A 48 -16.51 -11.41 -0.01
CA GLU A 48 -17.33 -10.69 0.94
C GLU A 48 -16.55 -9.47 1.39
N LEU A 49 -17.08 -8.31 1.02
CA LEU A 49 -16.78 -7.01 1.60
C LEU A 49 -17.11 -7.06 3.10
N MET A 50 -16.30 -7.71 3.89
CA MET A 50 -16.42 -7.68 5.34
C MET A 50 -15.36 -6.73 5.89
N GLY A 51 -15.79 -5.49 6.15
CA GLY A 51 -15.07 -4.64 7.07
C GLY A 51 -15.16 -5.26 8.47
N GLU A 52 -14.21 -6.08 8.86
CA GLU A 52 -14.06 -6.46 10.26
C GLU A 52 -13.43 -5.29 11.01
N GLU A 53 -14.23 -4.62 11.84
CA GLU A 53 -13.73 -3.67 12.83
C GLU A 53 -13.06 -4.45 13.96
N ALA A 54 -11.75 -4.59 13.90
CA ALA A 54 -10.95 -5.00 15.04
C ALA A 54 -10.05 -3.83 15.47
N ASP A 55 -10.29 -3.32 16.68
CA ASP A 55 -9.42 -2.35 17.39
C ASP A 55 -8.93 -1.13 16.57
N GLY A 56 -9.84 -0.47 15.82
CA GLY A 56 -9.49 0.75 15.10
C GLY A 56 -8.88 0.55 13.70
N VAL A 57 -8.96 -0.64 13.15
CA VAL A 57 -8.49 -0.98 11.80
C VAL A 57 -9.69 -1.33 10.91
N VAL A 58 -9.74 -0.72 9.73
CA VAL A 58 -10.69 -1.09 8.66
C VAL A 58 -9.88 -1.66 7.51
N GLU A 59 -10.00 -2.96 7.28
CA GLU A 59 -9.32 -3.65 6.19
C GLU A 59 -10.29 -3.82 5.01
N LEU A 60 -9.86 -3.44 3.81
CA LEU A 60 -10.52 -3.77 2.55
C LEU A 60 -9.57 -4.62 1.72
N THR A 61 -9.97 -5.85 1.45
CA THR A 61 -9.24 -6.72 0.52
C THR A 61 -9.80 -6.50 -0.87
N SER A 62 -9.03 -5.87 -1.75
CA SER A 62 -9.40 -5.70 -3.16
C SER A 62 -8.84 -6.87 -3.96
N GLY A 63 -9.71 -7.56 -4.71
CA GLY A 63 -9.31 -8.58 -5.67
C GLY A 63 -8.44 -7.98 -6.80
N CYS A 64 -7.80 -8.86 -7.58
CA CYS A 64 -6.83 -8.57 -8.65
C CYS A 64 -6.99 -7.22 -9.38
N LEU A 65 -6.10 -6.27 -9.10
CA LEU A 65 -5.99 -4.96 -9.78
C LEU A 65 -5.35 -5.03 -11.18
N CYS A 66 -5.43 -6.17 -11.89
CA CYS A 66 -4.66 -6.38 -13.12
C CYS A 66 -5.26 -5.84 -14.41
N CYS A 67 -6.57 -5.58 -14.51
CA CYS A 67 -7.19 -5.30 -15.81
C CYS A 67 -7.99 -3.99 -15.93
N SER A 68 -8.33 -3.32 -14.83
CA SER A 68 -8.92 -1.96 -14.86
C SER A 68 -8.46 -1.12 -13.67
N VAL A 69 -7.18 -1.14 -13.43
CA VAL A 69 -6.47 -0.75 -12.19
C VAL A 69 -6.90 0.61 -11.60
N ARG A 70 -7.28 1.58 -12.44
CA ARG A 70 -7.57 2.94 -11.96
C ARG A 70 -8.97 3.09 -11.37
N GLY A 71 -9.97 2.40 -11.93
CA GLY A 71 -11.35 2.51 -11.47
C GLY A 71 -11.55 1.85 -10.10
N GLU A 72 -11.15 0.61 -9.96
CA GLU A 72 -11.36 -0.20 -8.74
C GLU A 72 -10.58 0.35 -7.54
N LEU A 73 -9.33 0.79 -7.75
CA LEU A 73 -8.54 1.42 -6.69
C LEU A 73 -9.15 2.76 -6.25
N SER A 74 -9.57 3.59 -7.22
CA SER A 74 -10.24 4.87 -6.94
C SER A 74 -11.53 4.66 -6.15
N ASP A 75 -12.33 3.66 -6.53
CA ASP A 75 -13.58 3.32 -5.86
C ASP A 75 -13.34 2.79 -4.45
N SER A 76 -12.36 1.92 -4.27
CA SER A 76 -11.95 1.38 -2.96
C SER A 76 -11.46 2.49 -2.03
N LEU A 77 -10.59 3.38 -2.51
CA LEU A 77 -10.08 4.51 -1.76
C LEU A 77 -11.18 5.51 -1.40
N THR A 78 -12.10 5.77 -2.35
CA THR A 78 -13.26 6.65 -2.12
C THR A 78 -14.20 6.05 -1.09
N SER A 79 -14.48 4.76 -1.17
CA SER A 79 -15.34 4.04 -0.22
C SER A 79 -14.73 4.08 1.18
N MET A 80 -13.43 3.82 1.30
CA MET A 80 -12.71 3.87 2.57
C MET A 80 -12.71 5.27 3.19
N ALA A 81 -12.51 6.30 2.37
CA ALA A 81 -12.54 7.70 2.83
C ALA A 81 -13.91 8.17 3.31
N ARG A 82 -14.99 7.49 2.90
CA ARG A 82 -16.38 7.81 3.27
C ARG A 82 -16.95 6.98 4.41
N ILE A 83 -16.15 6.09 4.99
CA ILE A 83 -16.56 5.33 6.18
C ILE A 83 -16.79 6.31 7.34
N GLU A 84 -17.80 6.06 8.16
CA GLU A 84 -18.08 6.88 9.33
C GLU A 84 -17.90 6.09 10.65
N PRO A 85 -17.07 6.62 11.56
CA PRO A 85 -16.18 7.76 11.42
C PRO A 85 -15.06 7.49 10.42
N PRO A 86 -14.55 8.52 9.70
CA PRO A 86 -13.51 8.35 8.71
C PRO A 86 -12.18 7.93 9.37
N PRO A 87 -11.31 7.20 8.64
CA PRO A 87 -9.99 6.86 9.16
C PRO A 87 -9.09 8.10 9.27
N ASP A 88 -8.18 8.08 10.24
CA ASP A 88 -7.16 9.13 10.42
C ASP A 88 -6.05 9.06 9.37
N GLY A 89 -5.91 7.90 8.71
CA GLY A 89 -4.97 7.66 7.62
C GLY A 89 -5.30 6.36 6.89
N ILE A 90 -4.83 6.26 5.64
CA ILE A 90 -4.97 5.06 4.81
C ILE A 90 -3.59 4.54 4.46
N VAL A 91 -3.38 3.24 4.64
CA VAL A 91 -2.18 2.52 4.21
C VAL A 91 -2.56 1.67 2.99
N VAL A 92 -1.80 1.83 1.92
CA VAL A 92 -1.96 1.02 0.69
C VAL A 92 -0.69 0.21 0.48
N GLU A 93 -0.81 -1.13 0.50
CA GLU A 93 0.28 -2.02 0.12
C GLU A 93 0.18 -2.36 -1.37
N THR A 94 1.27 -2.19 -2.12
CA THR A 94 1.35 -2.63 -3.52
C THR A 94 2.02 -3.98 -3.65
N THR A 95 1.75 -4.67 -4.78
CA THR A 95 2.50 -5.88 -5.12
C THR A 95 3.98 -5.59 -5.34
N GLY A 96 4.82 -6.62 -5.15
CA GLY A 96 6.27 -6.47 -5.29
C GLY A 96 6.77 -6.12 -6.70
N LEU A 97 5.95 -6.30 -7.72
CA LEU A 97 6.25 -6.02 -9.13
C LEU A 97 5.56 -4.74 -9.63
N ALA A 98 4.84 -4.02 -8.78
CA ALA A 98 4.11 -2.84 -9.23
C ALA A 98 5.00 -1.59 -9.29
N ASP A 99 4.83 -0.81 -10.38
CA ASP A 99 5.20 0.60 -10.40
C ASP A 99 4.23 1.36 -9.48
N PRO A 100 4.73 2.10 -8.48
CA PRO A 100 3.87 2.88 -7.59
C PRO A 100 3.22 4.10 -8.27
N GLY A 101 3.73 4.53 -9.42
CA GLY A 101 3.24 5.71 -10.14
C GLY A 101 1.73 5.75 -10.34
N PRO A 102 1.09 4.72 -10.90
CA PRO A 102 -0.36 4.68 -11.10
C PRO A 102 -1.18 4.84 -9.82
N VAL A 103 -0.69 4.35 -8.68
CA VAL A 103 -1.35 4.52 -7.37
C VAL A 103 -1.23 5.96 -6.89
N ILE A 104 -0.03 6.56 -7.05
CA ILE A 104 0.21 7.98 -6.75
C ILE A 104 -0.74 8.86 -7.56
N ASP A 105 -0.86 8.61 -8.86
CA ASP A 105 -1.77 9.35 -9.75
C ASP A 105 -3.23 9.23 -9.28
N THR A 106 -3.65 8.02 -8.88
CA THR A 106 -5.02 7.79 -8.39
C THR A 106 -5.31 8.62 -7.13
N VAL A 107 -4.38 8.67 -6.18
CA VAL A 107 -4.52 9.51 -4.99
C VAL A 107 -4.58 11.00 -5.37
N ALA A 108 -3.74 11.43 -6.33
CA ALA A 108 -3.70 12.81 -6.79
C ALA A 108 -4.98 13.25 -7.52
N TRP A 109 -5.77 12.32 -8.05
CA TRP A 109 -7.07 12.62 -8.68
C TRP A 109 -8.22 12.81 -7.68
N LEU A 110 -8.00 12.54 -6.40
CA LEU A 110 -8.99 12.68 -5.33
C LEU A 110 -8.58 13.74 -4.29
N PRO A 111 -8.19 14.96 -4.70
CA PRO A 111 -7.54 15.95 -3.81
C PRO A 111 -8.45 16.47 -2.70
N ASP A 112 -9.76 16.39 -2.89
CA ASP A 112 -10.74 16.79 -1.86
C ASP A 112 -10.92 15.73 -0.77
N LEU A 113 -10.55 14.48 -1.05
CA LEU A 113 -10.71 13.34 -0.15
C LEU A 113 -9.39 12.84 0.42
N LEU A 114 -8.34 12.83 -0.40
CA LEU A 114 -7.06 12.17 -0.11
C LEU A 114 -5.87 13.08 -0.39
N ARG A 115 -4.77 12.85 0.32
CA ARG A 115 -3.46 13.42 0.01
C ARG A 115 -2.38 12.36 0.18
N LEU A 116 -1.44 12.29 -0.74
CA LEU A 116 -0.26 11.45 -0.53
C LEU A 116 0.58 12.04 0.61
N ASP A 117 0.83 11.23 1.62
CA ASP A 117 1.61 11.62 2.80
C ASP A 117 3.05 11.08 2.71
N ALA A 118 3.17 9.81 2.40
CA ALA A 118 4.46 9.17 2.21
C ALA A 118 4.40 8.04 1.18
N LEU A 119 5.52 7.80 0.51
CA LEU A 119 5.83 6.58 -0.21
C LEU A 119 6.99 5.88 0.49
N VAL A 120 6.71 4.75 1.10
CA VAL A 120 7.66 3.94 1.85
C VAL A 120 8.06 2.74 1.00
N THR A 121 9.34 2.64 0.64
CA THR A 121 9.88 1.49 -0.07
C THR A 121 10.61 0.56 0.90
N VAL A 122 10.16 -0.68 0.99
CA VAL A 122 10.83 -1.72 1.78
C VAL A 122 11.88 -2.42 0.90
N ALA A 123 13.13 -2.34 1.30
CA ALA A 123 14.27 -2.90 0.59
C ALA A 123 14.96 -3.99 1.41
N ASP A 124 15.03 -5.21 0.89
CA ASP A 124 15.79 -6.31 1.50
C ASP A 124 17.29 -6.02 1.38
N ALA A 125 17.99 -5.88 2.52
CA ALA A 125 19.42 -5.55 2.59
C ALA A 125 20.31 -6.49 1.76
N ARG A 126 19.91 -7.74 1.58
CA ARG A 126 20.68 -8.79 0.90
C ARG A 126 20.55 -8.77 -0.61
N THR A 127 19.43 -8.25 -1.12
CA THR A 127 19.08 -8.37 -2.55
C THR A 127 18.91 -7.03 -3.25
N CYS A 128 18.67 -5.94 -2.52
CA CYS A 128 18.28 -4.65 -3.10
C CYS A 128 19.27 -4.12 -4.12
N LEU A 129 20.57 -4.17 -3.85
CA LEU A 129 21.59 -3.66 -4.79
C LEU A 129 21.58 -4.46 -6.11
N ARG A 130 21.47 -5.79 -6.03
CA ARG A 130 21.39 -6.63 -7.23
C ARG A 130 20.15 -6.35 -8.05
N LEU A 131 19.00 -6.10 -7.39
CA LEU A 131 17.75 -5.76 -8.07
C LEU A 131 17.82 -4.39 -8.76
N LEU A 132 18.50 -3.44 -8.14
CA LEU A 132 18.71 -2.11 -8.72
C LEU A 132 19.69 -2.12 -9.90
N ASP A 133 20.65 -3.04 -9.92
CA ASP A 133 21.59 -3.20 -11.03
C ASP A 133 21.02 -3.96 -12.21
N ASP A 134 19.91 -4.69 -12.02
CA ASP A 134 19.27 -5.48 -13.07
C ASP A 134 18.48 -4.56 -14.04
N PRO A 135 18.86 -4.50 -15.34
CA PRO A 135 18.19 -3.66 -16.30
C PRO A 135 16.76 -4.12 -16.64
N GLU A 136 16.41 -5.36 -16.35
CA GLU A 136 15.07 -5.92 -16.60
C GLU A 136 14.08 -5.61 -15.47
N LEU A 137 14.57 -5.13 -14.31
CA LEU A 137 13.78 -4.82 -13.13
C LEU A 137 13.60 -3.31 -12.93
N GLY A 138 13.07 -2.64 -13.95
CA GLY A 138 12.80 -1.20 -13.94
C GLY A 138 11.89 -0.77 -12.79
N GLU A 139 10.95 -1.64 -12.38
CA GLU A 139 10.03 -1.41 -11.27
C GLU A 139 10.78 -1.25 -9.94
N ALA A 140 11.82 -2.05 -9.69
CA ALA A 140 12.62 -1.93 -8.46
C ALA A 140 13.30 -0.57 -8.34
N ARG A 141 13.85 -0.05 -9.45
CA ARG A 141 14.42 1.30 -9.50
C ARG A 141 13.35 2.35 -9.28
N ARG A 142 12.21 2.19 -9.94
CA ARG A 142 11.09 3.13 -9.84
C ARG A 142 10.55 3.23 -8.42
N GLN A 143 10.45 2.10 -7.71
CA GLN A 143 10.06 2.03 -6.31
C GLN A 143 11.01 2.83 -5.40
N VAL A 144 12.32 2.79 -5.67
CA VAL A 144 13.33 3.52 -4.88
C VAL A 144 13.36 5.00 -5.28
N GLU A 145 13.30 5.33 -6.57
CA GLU A 145 13.33 6.71 -7.07
C GLU A 145 12.18 7.56 -6.55
N LEU A 146 10.99 6.97 -6.43
CA LEU A 146 9.79 7.67 -5.98
C LEU A 146 9.66 7.70 -4.45
N ALA A 147 10.47 6.93 -3.72
CA ALA A 147 10.37 6.81 -2.28
C ALA A 147 10.64 8.14 -1.56
N SER A 148 9.77 8.50 -0.63
CA SER A 148 10.06 9.53 0.37
C SER A 148 10.83 8.95 1.57
N THR A 149 10.70 7.62 1.77
CA THR A 149 11.33 6.89 2.87
C THR A 149 11.71 5.49 2.40
N ILE A 150 12.90 5.04 2.76
CA ILE A 150 13.36 3.66 2.51
C ILE A 150 13.52 2.95 3.84
N VAL A 151 12.86 1.81 3.98
CA VAL A 151 13.02 0.90 5.12
C VAL A 151 13.87 -0.27 4.68
N VAL A 152 15.04 -0.39 5.26
CA VAL A 152 15.95 -1.52 5.00
C VAL A 152 15.57 -2.68 5.92
N SER A 153 15.08 -3.76 5.33
CA SER A 153 14.69 -4.99 6.04
C SER A 153 15.82 -6.02 6.02
N LYS A 154 15.73 -7.01 6.91
CA LYS A 154 16.63 -8.16 6.97
C LYS A 154 18.12 -7.78 7.06
N SER A 155 18.41 -6.67 7.74
CA SER A 155 19.78 -6.20 7.96
C SER A 155 20.56 -7.03 9.02
N ASP A 156 19.86 -7.91 9.71
CA ASP A 156 20.35 -8.84 10.74
C ASP A 156 20.67 -10.25 10.21
N LEU A 157 20.39 -10.51 8.92
CA LEU A 157 20.66 -11.78 8.23
C LEU A 157 21.87 -11.66 7.26
#